data_1c50ab767de5fb11675645af5258c2e4
#
_entry.id   1c50ab767de5fb11675645af5258c2e4
#
_cell.length_a   1.000
_cell.length_b   1.000
_cell.length_c   1.000
_cell.angle_alpha   90.00
_cell.angle_beta   90.00
_cell.angle_gamma   90.00
#
_symmetry.space_group_name_H-M   'P 1'
#
loop_
_entity.id
_entity.type
_entity.pdbx_description
1 polymer ?
#
loop_
_entity_poly.entity_id
_entity_poly.type
_entity_poly.pdbx_seq_one_letter_code
_entity_poly.pdbx_strand_id
1 'polypeptide(L)'
;MLDNPEKTQTQDLKKSLKLIPQPTGKFEYTDGIGNYFLATENFVLNSIIVEKSCILATTANLSATYANGALGVGATLTNSGTQAVFIVDGYAPIVGERILVKDQTSSFQNGTYTVTNLGSSSTNWVLTRVTNLDEYFEMDQGLIFPVTLGTINGVSEWMLTSQVTTVGTSAVTLVRLSSKNVIQNIQGTTHQINVSIVNGVATLSLASNPVFPGTGGATMPGGTTAQRPSTLVAATLRYNNGS
;
A
#
# COMPACT_ATOMS: atom_id res chain seq x y z
N MET A 1 -37.66 -7.44 49.55
CA MET A 1 -37.49 -7.10 48.15
C MET A 1 -36.08 -6.54 48.03
N LEU A 2 -35.14 -7.32 47.52
CA LEU A 2 -33.76 -6.86 47.33
C LEU A 2 -33.72 -6.05 46.03
N ASP A 3 -33.49 -4.74 46.19
CA ASP A 3 -33.19 -3.86 45.04
C ASP A 3 -32.00 -4.41 44.27
N ASN A 4 -32.16 -4.64 42.98
CA ASN A 4 -31.11 -5.12 42.10
C ASN A 4 -30.18 -3.93 41.76
N PRO A 5 -28.94 -3.89 42.31
CA PRO A 5 -28.01 -2.79 42.10
C PRO A 5 -27.60 -2.57 40.63
N GLU A 6 -27.73 -3.59 39.78
CA GLU A 6 -27.37 -3.45 38.35
C GLU A 6 -28.36 -2.61 37.55
N LYS A 7 -29.64 -2.54 37.94
CA LYS A 7 -30.62 -1.68 37.25
C LYS A 7 -30.45 -0.19 37.60
N THR A 8 -29.94 0.12 38.78
CA THR A 8 -29.71 1.52 39.21
C THR A 8 -28.49 2.11 38.45
N GLN A 9 -27.42 1.36 38.27
CA GLN A 9 -26.23 1.84 37.58
C GLN A 9 -26.45 2.11 36.06
N THR A 10 -27.26 1.29 35.38
CA THR A 10 -27.58 1.52 33.94
C THR A 10 -28.55 2.70 33.72
N GLN A 11 -29.38 3.06 34.69
CA GLN A 11 -30.23 4.22 34.56
C GLN A 11 -29.47 5.53 34.86
N ASP A 12 -28.54 5.52 35.79
CA ASP A 12 -27.71 6.67 36.13
C ASP A 12 -26.71 7.02 35.01
N LEU A 13 -26.12 6.02 34.36
CA LEU A 13 -25.27 6.21 33.21
C LEU A 13 -25.97 6.87 32.00
N LYS A 14 -27.28 6.60 31.83
CA LYS A 14 -28.09 7.27 30.78
C LYS A 14 -28.46 8.71 31.10
N LYS A 15 -28.46 9.10 32.38
CA LYS A 15 -28.79 10.45 32.80
C LYS A 15 -27.63 11.43 32.80
N SER A 16 -26.39 10.96 32.81
CA SER A 16 -25.21 11.80 33.01
C SER A 16 -24.30 11.92 31.75
N LEU A 17 -24.70 11.35 30.62
CA LEU A 17 -23.96 11.54 29.39
C LEU A 17 -24.22 12.93 28.79
N LYS A 18 -23.52 13.93 29.28
CA LYS A 18 -23.54 15.28 28.75
C LYS A 18 -22.23 15.58 28.06
N LEU A 19 -22.24 15.61 26.75
CA LEU A 19 -21.14 16.14 25.94
C LEU A 19 -21.15 17.67 26.11
N ILE A 20 -20.14 18.22 26.76
CA ILE A 20 -19.96 19.66 26.94
C ILE A 20 -18.86 20.10 25.96
N PRO A 21 -19.19 20.83 24.88
CA PRO A 21 -18.18 21.46 24.06
C PRO A 21 -17.39 22.46 24.88
N GLN A 22 -16.06 22.28 24.94
CA GLN A 22 -15.17 23.24 25.56
C GLN A 22 -14.64 24.23 24.52
N PRO A 23 -14.40 25.51 24.90
CA PRO A 23 -13.84 26.50 23.95
C PRO A 23 -12.46 26.15 23.38
N THR A 24 -11.83 25.11 23.90
CA THR A 24 -10.50 24.63 23.52
C THR A 24 -10.53 23.44 22.55
N GLY A 25 -11.68 23.09 21.96
CA GLY A 25 -11.82 21.92 21.06
C GLY A 25 -11.71 20.58 21.79
N LYS A 26 -11.81 20.56 23.12
CA LYS A 26 -11.83 19.34 23.93
C LYS A 26 -13.27 18.91 24.20
N PHE A 27 -13.53 17.62 24.07
CA PHE A 27 -14.78 17.02 24.52
C PHE A 27 -14.54 16.39 25.89
N GLU A 28 -15.31 16.84 26.88
CA GLU A 28 -15.33 16.26 28.24
C GLU A 28 -16.58 15.41 28.41
N TYR A 29 -16.43 14.29 29.09
CA TYR A 29 -17.50 13.46 29.60
C TYR A 29 -17.44 13.46 31.10
N THR A 30 -18.59 13.69 31.78
CA THR A 30 -18.70 13.54 33.21
C THR A 30 -19.74 12.48 33.58
N ASP A 31 -19.38 11.57 34.47
CA ASP A 31 -20.29 10.56 35.06
C ASP A 31 -20.80 10.98 36.45
N GLY A 32 -20.51 12.21 36.84
CA GLY A 32 -20.83 12.73 38.16
C GLY A 32 -19.80 12.39 39.26
N ILE A 33 -18.79 11.58 38.93
CA ILE A 33 -17.69 11.19 39.81
C ILE A 33 -16.40 11.87 39.39
N GLY A 34 -16.24 12.09 38.07
CA GLY A 34 -15.06 12.75 37.50
C GLY A 34 -15.29 13.24 36.09
N ASN A 35 -14.38 14.09 35.60
CA ASN A 35 -14.37 14.55 34.25
C ASN A 35 -13.33 13.72 33.47
N TYR A 36 -13.74 13.11 32.36
CA TYR A 36 -12.90 12.33 31.47
C TYR A 36 -12.77 13.06 30.16
N PHE A 37 -11.53 13.18 29.68
CA PHE A 37 -11.28 13.75 28.37
C PHE A 37 -11.47 12.68 27.29
N LEU A 38 -12.39 12.90 26.38
CA LEU A 38 -12.36 12.20 25.10
C LEU A 38 -11.15 12.70 24.31
N ALA A 39 -10.68 11.93 23.36
CA ALA A 39 -9.55 12.32 22.53
C ALA A 39 -9.73 13.74 21.99
N THR A 40 -8.71 14.58 22.09
CA THR A 40 -8.75 15.92 21.53
C THR A 40 -8.74 15.84 20.00
N GLU A 41 -9.31 16.84 19.34
CA GLU A 41 -9.25 16.97 17.87
C GLU A 41 -7.82 16.80 17.35
N ASN A 42 -6.81 17.40 18.02
CA ASN A 42 -5.40 17.23 17.67
C ASN A 42 -4.90 15.78 17.85
N PHE A 43 -5.43 15.00 18.79
CA PHE A 43 -5.08 13.59 18.93
C PHE A 43 -5.66 12.77 17.76
N VAL A 44 -6.88 13.06 17.34
CA VAL A 44 -7.51 12.40 16.19
C VAL A 44 -6.83 12.84 14.89
N LEU A 45 -6.53 14.13 14.72
CA LEU A 45 -5.87 14.67 13.52
C LEU A 45 -4.40 14.25 13.37
N ASN A 46 -3.71 13.95 14.49
CA ASN A 46 -2.32 13.48 14.46
C ASN A 46 -2.19 11.94 14.51
N SER A 47 -3.30 11.22 14.48
CA SER A 47 -3.29 9.76 14.43
C SER A 47 -3.03 9.29 13.00
N ILE A 48 -2.24 8.23 12.85
CA ILE A 48 -2.14 7.51 11.57
C ILE A 48 -3.53 6.97 11.25
N ILE A 49 -4.15 7.48 10.18
CA ILE A 49 -5.47 7.03 9.77
C ILE A 49 -5.30 5.87 8.79
N VAL A 50 -5.71 4.69 9.23
CA VAL A 50 -5.74 3.49 8.38
C VAL A 50 -7.16 3.33 7.86
N GLU A 51 -7.28 3.35 6.53
CA GLU A 51 -8.55 3.16 5.83
C GLU A 51 -9.04 1.71 5.87
N LYS A 52 -10.33 1.53 5.60
CA LYS A 52 -10.88 0.19 5.40
C LYS A 52 -10.11 -0.50 4.25
N SER A 53 -9.67 -1.73 4.48
CA SER A 53 -8.85 -2.47 3.52
C SER A 53 -9.49 -2.59 2.14
N CYS A 54 -8.65 -2.51 1.13
CA CYS A 54 -8.97 -2.91 -0.23
C CYS A 54 -8.66 -4.40 -0.40
N ILE A 55 -9.50 -5.10 -1.16
CA ILE A 55 -9.23 -6.53 -1.44
C ILE A 55 -8.06 -6.67 -2.42
N LEU A 56 -8.00 -5.81 -3.42
CA LEU A 56 -7.01 -5.82 -4.50
C LEU A 56 -6.51 -4.39 -4.80
N ALA A 57 -5.37 -4.28 -5.48
CA ALA A 57 -4.87 -3.02 -6.03
C ALA A 57 -4.47 -3.19 -7.49
N THR A 58 -4.51 -2.10 -8.26
CA THR A 58 -4.03 -2.12 -9.65
C THR A 58 -2.52 -2.37 -9.71
N THR A 59 -2.07 -2.92 -10.83
CA THR A 59 -0.64 -3.11 -11.15
C THR A 59 -0.21 -2.32 -12.38
N ALA A 60 -1.18 -1.71 -13.06
CA ALA A 60 -1.00 -0.87 -14.25
C ALA A 60 -2.24 0.02 -14.45
N ASN A 61 -2.14 0.94 -15.40
CA ASN A 61 -3.28 1.76 -15.83
C ASN A 61 -4.44 0.89 -16.33
N LEU A 62 -5.63 1.17 -15.85
CA LEU A 62 -6.85 0.55 -16.34
C LEU A 62 -7.33 1.26 -17.62
N SER A 63 -7.64 0.51 -18.68
CA SER A 63 -8.29 1.05 -19.86
C SER A 63 -9.74 1.39 -19.53
N ALA A 64 -9.97 2.60 -19.05
CA ALA A 64 -11.28 3.06 -18.59
C ALA A 64 -11.57 4.50 -18.99
N THR A 65 -12.86 4.78 -19.19
CA THR A 65 -13.38 6.14 -19.24
C THR A 65 -13.71 6.58 -17.81
N TYR A 66 -13.17 7.72 -17.42
CA TYR A 66 -13.43 8.33 -16.12
C TYR A 66 -14.57 9.36 -16.22
N ALA A 67 -15.51 9.28 -15.30
CA ALA A 67 -16.49 10.34 -15.05
C ALA A 67 -16.37 10.79 -13.60
N ASN A 68 -16.19 12.11 -13.37
CA ASN A 68 -15.90 12.65 -12.04
C ASN A 68 -17.14 12.75 -11.12
N GLY A 69 -18.35 12.48 -11.64
CA GLY A 69 -19.57 12.67 -10.86
C GLY A 69 -19.75 14.14 -10.41
N ALA A 70 -20.25 14.33 -9.21
CA ALA A 70 -20.36 15.65 -8.59
C ALA A 70 -19.11 15.97 -7.78
N LEU A 71 -18.03 16.42 -8.45
CA LEU A 71 -16.72 16.77 -7.84
C LEU A 71 -16.06 15.61 -7.07
N GLY A 72 -16.28 14.39 -7.51
CA GLY A 72 -15.75 13.16 -6.88
C GLY A 72 -16.85 12.23 -6.42
N VAL A 73 -17.96 12.78 -5.89
CA VAL A 73 -19.11 12.01 -5.44
C VAL A 73 -19.73 11.25 -6.61
N GLY A 74 -19.78 9.92 -6.50
CA GLY A 74 -20.25 9.04 -7.54
C GLY A 74 -19.34 8.94 -8.77
N ALA A 75 -18.07 9.33 -8.66
CA ALA A 75 -17.11 9.20 -9.74
C ALA A 75 -16.93 7.73 -10.16
N THR A 76 -16.81 7.48 -11.46
CA THR A 76 -16.72 6.12 -12.00
C THR A 76 -15.53 5.94 -12.94
N LEU A 77 -15.04 4.71 -12.98
CA LEU A 77 -14.18 4.17 -14.03
C LEU A 77 -14.95 3.08 -14.75
N THR A 78 -15.25 3.30 -16.02
CA THR A 78 -15.99 2.35 -16.87
C THR A 78 -15.06 1.78 -17.92
N ASN A 79 -15.04 0.47 -18.09
CA ASN A 79 -14.23 -0.17 -19.12
C ASN A 79 -14.40 0.49 -20.50
N SER A 80 -13.29 0.87 -21.09
CA SER A 80 -13.24 1.40 -22.47
C SER A 80 -12.48 0.45 -23.44
N GLY A 81 -11.97 -0.65 -22.93
CA GLY A 81 -11.33 -1.71 -23.70
C GLY A 81 -12.31 -2.78 -24.17
N THR A 82 -11.81 -3.94 -24.52
CA THR A 82 -12.61 -5.12 -24.83
C THR A 82 -13.47 -5.51 -23.61
N GLN A 83 -14.74 -5.80 -23.85
CA GLN A 83 -15.66 -6.25 -22.80
C GLN A 83 -15.21 -7.58 -22.23
N ALA A 84 -15.04 -7.63 -20.92
CA ALA A 84 -14.60 -8.81 -20.18
C ALA A 84 -14.98 -8.65 -18.70
N VAL A 85 -14.89 -9.74 -17.96
CA VAL A 85 -14.95 -9.72 -16.49
C VAL A 85 -13.74 -8.94 -15.97
N PHE A 86 -13.96 -8.08 -14.96
CA PHE A 86 -12.89 -7.34 -14.32
C PHE A 86 -11.95 -8.27 -13.57
N ILE A 87 -10.69 -8.24 -13.94
CA ILE A 87 -9.61 -8.96 -13.29
C ILE A 87 -8.50 -7.95 -13.00
N VAL A 88 -7.98 -7.96 -11.79
CA VAL A 88 -6.87 -7.10 -11.38
C VAL A 88 -5.93 -7.88 -10.46
N ASP A 89 -4.63 -7.71 -10.64
CA ASP A 89 -3.57 -8.37 -9.84
C ASP A 89 -3.76 -9.90 -9.69
N GLY A 90 -4.21 -10.55 -10.77
CA GLY A 90 -4.39 -12.00 -10.87
C GLY A 90 -5.70 -12.55 -10.29
N TYR A 91 -6.62 -11.72 -9.81
CA TYR A 91 -7.88 -12.16 -9.20
C TYR A 91 -9.08 -11.42 -9.78
N ALA A 92 -10.21 -12.11 -9.83
CA ALA A 92 -11.51 -11.52 -10.12
C ALA A 92 -12.20 -11.18 -8.78
N PRO A 93 -12.43 -9.90 -8.45
CA PRO A 93 -13.18 -9.51 -7.27
C PRO A 93 -14.68 -9.84 -7.44
N ILE A 94 -15.46 -9.62 -6.39
CA ILE A 94 -16.92 -9.65 -6.47
C ILE A 94 -17.50 -8.24 -6.39
N VAL A 95 -18.76 -8.07 -6.76
CA VAL A 95 -19.50 -6.80 -6.62
C VAL A 95 -19.52 -6.41 -5.13
N GLY A 96 -19.25 -5.14 -4.85
CA GLY A 96 -19.16 -4.59 -3.50
C GLY A 96 -17.75 -4.58 -2.91
N GLU A 97 -16.78 -5.29 -3.48
CA GLU A 97 -15.39 -5.27 -3.01
C GLU A 97 -14.66 -3.98 -3.39
N ARG A 98 -13.74 -3.57 -2.50
CA ARG A 98 -12.95 -2.34 -2.63
C ARG A 98 -11.65 -2.63 -3.37
N ILE A 99 -11.35 -1.80 -4.35
CA ILE A 99 -10.13 -1.85 -5.17
C ILE A 99 -9.36 -0.55 -4.99
N LEU A 100 -8.07 -0.65 -4.68
CA LEU A 100 -7.16 0.49 -4.72
C LEU A 100 -6.68 0.71 -6.16
N VAL A 101 -7.20 1.72 -6.82
CA VAL A 101 -6.71 2.18 -8.13
C VAL A 101 -5.60 3.20 -7.87
N LYS A 102 -4.35 2.87 -8.27
CA LYS A 102 -3.17 3.67 -7.94
C LYS A 102 -2.24 3.95 -9.12
N ASP A 103 -2.52 3.35 -10.28
CA ASP A 103 -1.63 3.36 -11.44
C ASP A 103 -2.22 4.02 -12.67
N GLN A 104 -3.26 4.85 -12.51
CA GLN A 104 -3.84 5.57 -13.65
C GLN A 104 -2.84 6.60 -14.19
N THR A 105 -2.71 6.67 -15.52
CA THR A 105 -1.89 7.67 -16.22
C THR A 105 -2.28 9.09 -15.82
N SER A 106 -3.57 9.36 -15.67
CA SER A 106 -4.09 10.58 -15.08
C SER A 106 -4.28 10.36 -13.58
N SER A 107 -3.30 10.72 -12.78
CA SER A 107 -3.23 10.41 -11.36
C SER A 107 -4.41 10.92 -10.52
N PHE A 108 -5.13 11.96 -10.98
CA PHE A 108 -6.37 12.42 -10.32
C PHE A 108 -7.51 11.38 -10.36
N GLN A 109 -7.39 10.36 -11.21
CA GLN A 109 -8.34 9.23 -11.29
C GLN A 109 -8.04 8.15 -10.24
N ASN A 110 -6.85 8.18 -9.63
CA ASN A 110 -6.50 7.24 -8.56
C ASN A 110 -7.40 7.42 -7.34
N GLY A 111 -7.44 6.39 -6.50
CA GLY A 111 -8.25 6.36 -5.27
C GLY A 111 -8.82 4.99 -5.00
N THR A 112 -9.74 4.92 -4.06
CA THR A 112 -10.43 3.69 -3.70
C THR A 112 -11.80 3.64 -4.38
N TYR A 113 -12.10 2.51 -4.99
CA TYR A 113 -13.34 2.26 -5.72
C TYR A 113 -13.99 0.96 -5.26
N THR A 114 -15.31 0.90 -5.36
CA THR A 114 -16.09 -0.33 -5.18
C THR A 114 -16.46 -0.89 -6.55
N VAL A 115 -16.36 -2.19 -6.72
CA VAL A 115 -16.85 -2.88 -7.93
C VAL A 115 -18.38 -2.79 -7.95
N THR A 116 -18.94 -2.02 -8.87
CA THR A 116 -20.39 -1.89 -9.02
C THR A 116 -20.93 -2.75 -10.16
N ASN A 117 -20.09 -3.06 -11.14
CA ASN A 117 -20.39 -4.06 -12.18
C ASN A 117 -19.12 -4.81 -12.53
N LEU A 118 -19.15 -6.14 -12.48
CA LEU A 118 -18.01 -7.00 -12.83
C LEU A 118 -17.70 -7.03 -14.32
N GLY A 119 -18.65 -6.66 -15.16
CA GLY A 119 -18.54 -6.86 -16.59
C GLY A 119 -18.73 -8.31 -17.03
N SER A 120 -18.78 -8.50 -18.34
CA SER A 120 -18.89 -9.79 -19.01
C SER A 120 -18.38 -9.65 -20.45
N SER A 121 -18.51 -10.68 -21.28
CA SER A 121 -18.23 -10.60 -22.72
C SER A 121 -19.16 -9.65 -23.50
N SER A 122 -20.21 -9.12 -22.86
CA SER A 122 -21.19 -8.22 -23.48
C SER A 122 -21.49 -6.96 -22.66
N THR A 123 -20.85 -6.79 -21.51
CA THR A 123 -21.09 -5.68 -20.59
C THR A 123 -19.79 -5.13 -20.06
N ASN A 124 -19.62 -3.81 -20.01
CA ASN A 124 -18.45 -3.19 -19.42
C ASN A 124 -18.47 -3.34 -17.90
N TRP A 125 -17.29 -3.58 -17.31
CA TRP A 125 -17.15 -3.44 -15.87
C TRP A 125 -17.19 -1.96 -15.46
N VAL A 126 -17.65 -1.73 -14.23
CA VAL A 126 -17.73 -0.39 -13.65
C VAL A 126 -17.23 -0.43 -12.23
N LEU A 127 -16.34 0.50 -11.91
CA LEU A 127 -15.89 0.81 -10.57
C LEU A 127 -16.44 2.17 -10.17
N THR A 128 -17.00 2.29 -8.97
CA THR A 128 -17.49 3.56 -8.43
C THR A 128 -16.67 3.97 -7.22
N ARG A 129 -16.24 5.23 -7.16
CA ARG A 129 -15.47 5.75 -6.03
C ARG A 129 -16.24 5.52 -4.73
N VAL A 130 -15.54 5.14 -3.67
CA VAL A 130 -16.16 4.89 -2.36
C VAL A 130 -16.62 6.21 -1.73
N THR A 131 -17.76 6.18 -1.04
CA THR A 131 -18.39 7.38 -0.48
C THR A 131 -17.67 8.00 0.72
N ASN A 132 -16.70 7.32 1.31
CA ASN A 132 -15.87 7.85 2.40
C ASN A 132 -14.51 8.35 1.92
N LEU A 133 -14.29 8.51 0.62
CA LEU A 133 -13.09 9.03 -0.03
C LEU A 133 -13.44 9.67 -1.37
N ASP A 134 -14.61 10.30 -1.47
CA ASP A 134 -15.09 10.95 -2.70
C ASP A 134 -15.13 12.49 -2.58
N GLU A 135 -14.83 13.04 -1.39
CA GLU A 135 -14.65 14.46 -1.15
C GLU A 135 -13.21 14.77 -0.72
N TYR A 136 -12.73 16.00 -0.99
CA TYR A 136 -11.32 16.37 -0.78
C TYR A 136 -10.89 16.32 0.69
N PHE A 137 -11.78 16.65 1.62
CA PHE A 137 -11.51 16.67 3.07
C PHE A 137 -11.46 15.26 3.69
N GLU A 138 -11.83 14.23 2.93
CA GLU A 138 -11.70 12.84 3.31
C GLU A 138 -10.36 12.23 2.85
N MET A 139 -9.61 12.94 1.99
CA MET A 139 -8.40 12.45 1.34
C MET A 139 -7.15 13.17 1.86
N ASP A 140 -6.91 13.06 3.17
CA ASP A 140 -5.75 13.68 3.81
C ASP A 140 -4.45 12.96 3.44
N GLN A 141 -3.39 13.75 3.21
CA GLN A 141 -2.04 13.22 3.06
C GLN A 141 -1.65 12.43 4.31
N GLY A 142 -1.12 11.22 4.10
CA GLY A 142 -0.76 10.30 5.18
C GLY A 142 -1.78 9.17 5.41
N LEU A 143 -2.93 9.17 4.74
CA LEU A 143 -3.88 8.04 4.78
C LEU A 143 -3.21 6.74 4.31
N ILE A 144 -3.43 5.67 5.04
CA ILE A 144 -2.89 4.35 4.76
C ILE A 144 -3.99 3.41 4.25
N PHE A 145 -3.73 2.76 3.13
CA PHE A 145 -4.61 1.81 2.46
C PHE A 145 -4.04 0.40 2.51
N PRO A 146 -4.53 -0.48 3.40
CA PRO A 146 -4.16 -1.88 3.40
C PRO A 146 -4.76 -2.61 2.19
N VAL A 147 -3.97 -3.49 1.56
CA VAL A 147 -4.38 -4.37 0.46
C VAL A 147 -4.20 -5.82 0.89
N THR A 148 -5.25 -6.64 0.83
CA THR A 148 -5.26 -7.97 1.43
C THR A 148 -4.90 -9.09 0.46
N LEU A 149 -5.36 -9.02 -0.80
CA LEU A 149 -5.11 -10.04 -1.82
C LEU A 149 -4.37 -9.46 -3.02
N GLY A 150 -3.87 -10.31 -3.86
CA GLY A 150 -3.16 -9.98 -5.10
C GLY A 150 -1.85 -10.75 -5.25
N THR A 151 -1.46 -10.99 -6.47
CA THR A 151 -0.19 -11.65 -6.79
C THR A 151 1.01 -10.72 -6.46
N ILE A 152 0.89 -9.42 -6.78
CA ILE A 152 1.95 -8.41 -6.60
C ILE A 152 1.69 -7.54 -5.37
N ASN A 153 0.44 -7.08 -5.18
CA ASN A 153 0.08 -6.13 -4.15
C ASN A 153 -0.55 -6.77 -2.89
N GLY A 154 -0.76 -8.09 -2.87
CA GLY A 154 -1.32 -8.77 -1.71
C GLY A 154 -0.47 -8.59 -0.46
N VAL A 155 -1.11 -8.37 0.70
CA VAL A 155 -0.49 -8.10 2.00
C VAL A 155 0.49 -6.92 1.90
N SER A 156 -0.01 -5.77 1.49
CA SER A 156 0.76 -4.53 1.38
C SER A 156 -0.02 -3.35 1.93
N GLU A 157 0.71 -2.28 2.22
CA GLU A 157 0.17 -1.00 2.68
C GLU A 157 0.67 0.11 1.77
N TRP A 158 -0.23 1.03 1.45
CA TRP A 158 0.02 2.16 0.58
C TRP A 158 -0.36 3.45 1.29
N MET A 159 0.45 4.49 1.18
CA MET A 159 0.19 5.79 1.80
C MET A 159 -0.06 6.86 0.74
N LEU A 160 -1.08 7.67 0.95
CA LEU A 160 -1.35 8.87 0.16
C LEU A 160 -0.28 9.91 0.46
N THR A 161 0.47 10.33 -0.56
CA THR A 161 1.58 11.29 -0.41
C THR A 161 1.28 12.67 -0.96
N SER A 162 0.22 12.81 -1.75
CA SER A 162 -0.21 14.10 -2.30
C SER A 162 -1.25 14.77 -1.42
N GLN A 163 -1.26 16.11 -1.44
CA GLN A 163 -2.36 16.90 -0.92
C GLN A 163 -3.49 16.92 -1.95
N VAL A 164 -4.68 16.47 -1.59
CA VAL A 164 -5.86 16.54 -2.45
C VAL A 164 -6.72 17.73 -2.03
N THR A 165 -6.86 18.72 -2.92
CA THR A 165 -7.69 19.91 -2.69
C THR A 165 -8.97 19.90 -3.50
N THR A 166 -9.00 19.13 -4.58
CA THR A 166 -10.18 18.98 -5.46
C THR A 166 -10.15 17.60 -6.10
N VAL A 167 -11.15 16.77 -5.81
CA VAL A 167 -11.27 15.44 -6.42
C VAL A 167 -11.55 15.55 -7.92
N GLY A 168 -10.82 14.75 -8.71
CA GLY A 168 -10.89 14.79 -10.16
C GLY A 168 -9.99 15.84 -10.83
N THR A 169 -9.19 16.57 -10.04
CA THR A 169 -8.21 17.55 -10.54
C THR A 169 -6.85 17.38 -9.85
N SER A 170 -6.86 17.32 -8.51
CA SER A 170 -5.62 17.12 -7.73
C SER A 170 -5.07 15.72 -7.97
N ALA A 171 -3.75 15.62 -8.16
CA ALA A 171 -3.08 14.33 -8.25
C ALA A 171 -3.31 13.51 -6.98
N VAL A 172 -3.61 12.23 -7.13
CA VAL A 172 -3.68 11.24 -6.05
C VAL A 172 -2.52 10.28 -6.24
N THR A 173 -1.45 10.49 -5.45
CA THR A 173 -0.20 9.73 -5.54
C THR A 173 -0.01 8.89 -4.29
N LEU A 174 0.31 7.62 -4.50
CA LEU A 174 0.48 6.65 -3.42
C LEU A 174 1.89 6.05 -3.46
N VAL A 175 2.48 5.85 -2.30
CA VAL A 175 3.75 5.14 -2.11
C VAL A 175 3.52 3.88 -1.30
N ARG A 176 4.22 2.82 -1.66
CA ARG A 176 4.16 1.56 -0.91
C ARG A 176 4.97 1.69 0.38
N LEU A 177 4.34 1.42 1.52
CA LEU A 177 4.98 1.40 2.83
C LEU A 177 5.51 0.02 3.19
N SER A 178 4.74 -1.03 2.89
CA SER A 178 5.09 -2.41 3.24
C SER A 178 4.65 -3.40 2.18
N SER A 179 5.26 -4.58 2.17
CA SER A 179 4.81 -5.71 1.36
C SER A 179 5.24 -7.03 2.02
N LYS A 180 4.54 -8.13 1.69
CA LYS A 180 4.84 -9.46 2.22
C LYS A 180 6.27 -9.97 1.94
N ASN A 181 6.91 -9.46 0.89
CA ASN A 181 8.23 -9.89 0.42
C ASN A 181 9.28 -8.80 0.59
N VAL A 182 9.24 -8.05 1.69
CA VAL A 182 10.29 -7.08 2.00
C VAL A 182 11.53 -7.83 2.47
N ILE A 183 12.65 -7.64 1.78
CA ILE A 183 13.96 -8.04 2.29
C ILE A 183 14.30 -7.08 3.43
N GLN A 184 14.13 -7.51 4.67
CA GLN A 184 14.37 -6.68 5.85
C GLN A 184 15.85 -6.56 6.20
N ASN A 185 16.66 -7.52 5.76
CA ASN A 185 18.09 -7.53 6.01
C ASN A 185 18.83 -8.26 4.89
N ILE A 186 19.89 -7.63 4.39
CA ILE A 186 20.88 -8.26 3.51
C ILE A 186 22.20 -8.26 4.27
N GLN A 187 22.67 -9.43 4.65
CA GLN A 187 23.91 -9.59 5.38
C GLN A 187 24.95 -10.30 4.52
N GLY A 188 26.14 -9.70 4.40
CA GLY A 188 27.28 -10.34 3.75
C GLY A 188 28.01 -11.28 4.70
N THR A 189 28.53 -12.38 4.17
CA THR A 189 29.41 -13.26 4.92
C THR A 189 30.82 -12.67 4.92
N THR A 190 31.44 -12.61 6.10
CA THR A 190 32.81 -12.07 6.29
C THR A 190 33.80 -12.71 5.30
N HIS A 191 34.60 -11.90 4.64
CA HIS A 191 35.56 -12.26 3.61
C HIS A 191 35.00 -12.94 2.35
N GLN A 192 33.67 -12.87 2.14
CA GLN A 192 33.04 -13.42 0.93
C GLN A 192 32.29 -12.34 0.16
N ILE A 193 31.25 -11.77 0.78
CA ILE A 193 30.39 -10.79 0.17
C ILE A 193 30.40 -9.51 1.03
N ASN A 194 30.69 -8.39 0.39
CA ASN A 194 30.46 -7.07 0.96
C ASN A 194 29.09 -6.57 0.55
N VAL A 195 28.32 -6.04 1.49
CA VAL A 195 27.05 -5.38 1.25
C VAL A 195 27.20 -3.91 1.58
N SER A 196 26.86 -3.05 0.65
CA SER A 196 26.79 -1.60 0.84
C SER A 196 25.36 -1.14 0.52
N ILE A 197 24.73 -0.37 1.41
CA ILE A 197 23.40 0.19 1.21
C ILE A 197 23.52 1.70 1.17
N VAL A 198 23.20 2.29 0.02
CA VAL A 198 23.20 3.74 -0.18
C VAL A 198 21.85 4.14 -0.79
N ASN A 199 21.14 5.06 -0.14
CA ASN A 199 19.82 5.54 -0.58
C ASN A 199 18.82 4.41 -0.90
N GLY A 200 18.80 3.35 -0.07
CA GLY A 200 17.90 2.20 -0.25
C GLY A 200 18.33 1.19 -1.33
N VAL A 201 19.45 1.42 -2.00
CA VAL A 201 20.01 0.48 -3.00
C VAL A 201 21.07 -0.38 -2.32
N ALA A 202 20.86 -1.70 -2.29
CA ALA A 202 21.85 -2.66 -1.83
C ALA A 202 22.78 -3.06 -2.99
N THR A 203 24.08 -2.79 -2.83
CA THR A 203 25.13 -3.24 -3.74
C THR A 203 25.88 -4.40 -3.10
N LEU A 204 25.94 -5.53 -3.79
CA LEU A 204 26.68 -6.71 -3.37
C LEU A 204 27.96 -6.82 -4.20
N SER A 205 29.09 -6.96 -3.55
CA SER A 205 30.39 -7.16 -4.18
C SER A 205 31.16 -8.27 -3.49
N LEU A 206 32.11 -8.88 -4.19
CA LEU A 206 33.07 -9.77 -3.54
C LEU A 206 33.96 -8.97 -2.60
N ALA A 207 34.36 -9.58 -1.48
CA ALA A 207 35.39 -9.01 -0.61
C ALA A 207 36.72 -8.88 -1.36
N SER A 208 37.61 -7.99 -0.90
CA SER A 208 38.93 -7.77 -1.54
C SER A 208 39.76 -9.05 -1.62
N ASN A 209 39.64 -9.94 -0.63
CA ASN A 209 40.25 -11.29 -0.62
C ASN A 209 39.13 -12.32 -0.32
N PRO A 210 38.31 -12.71 -1.32
CA PRO A 210 37.19 -13.59 -1.08
C PRO A 210 37.64 -14.98 -0.68
N VAL A 211 37.06 -15.50 0.38
CA VAL A 211 37.26 -16.89 0.83
C VAL A 211 36.06 -17.72 0.31
N PHE A 212 36.35 -18.73 -0.50
CA PHE A 212 35.35 -19.69 -0.95
C PHE A 212 35.26 -20.84 0.04
N PRO A 213 34.19 -20.94 0.82
CA PRO A 213 34.04 -22.00 1.83
C PRO A 213 33.67 -23.33 1.19
N GLY A 214 34.04 -24.40 1.85
CA GLY A 214 33.69 -25.76 1.48
C GLY A 214 34.88 -26.62 1.06
N THR A 215 34.65 -27.89 0.89
CA THR A 215 35.64 -28.88 0.44
C THR A 215 35.68 -29.05 -1.07
N GLY A 216 34.78 -28.41 -1.80
CA GLY A 216 34.76 -28.40 -3.27
C GLY A 216 35.64 -27.27 -3.81
N GLY A 217 36.23 -27.44 -4.95
CA GLY A 217 37.00 -26.41 -5.64
C GLY A 217 36.11 -25.31 -6.25
N ALA A 218 36.65 -24.10 -6.41
CA ALA A 218 36.00 -23.08 -7.22
C ALA A 218 36.08 -23.44 -8.69
N THR A 219 34.93 -23.46 -9.39
CA THR A 219 34.90 -23.68 -10.84
C THR A 219 35.37 -22.38 -11.53
N MET A 220 36.50 -22.45 -12.22
CA MET A 220 37.02 -21.34 -13.00
C MET A 220 36.44 -21.37 -14.43
N PRO A 221 36.20 -20.22 -15.06
CA PRO A 221 35.80 -20.19 -16.48
C PRO A 221 36.84 -20.91 -17.34
N GLY A 222 36.41 -21.99 -18.00
CA GLY A 222 37.24 -22.74 -18.96
C GLY A 222 37.02 -22.19 -20.35
N GLY A 223 38.00 -22.45 -21.26
CA GLY A 223 37.87 -22.11 -22.67
C GLY A 223 39.18 -22.29 -23.42
N THR A 224 39.10 -22.34 -24.74
CA THR A 224 40.26 -22.44 -25.64
C THR A 224 41.01 -21.12 -25.75
N THR A 225 42.23 -21.16 -26.35
CA THR A 225 43.02 -19.95 -26.62
C THR A 225 42.28 -18.95 -27.49
N ALA A 226 41.50 -19.43 -28.46
CA ALA A 226 40.70 -18.61 -29.36
C ALA A 226 39.55 -17.85 -28.62
N GLN A 227 39.07 -18.36 -27.48
CA GLN A 227 38.04 -17.76 -26.65
C GLN A 227 38.60 -16.79 -25.59
N ARG A 228 39.90 -16.52 -25.64
CA ARG A 228 40.54 -15.57 -24.73
C ARG A 228 40.03 -14.14 -25.02
N PRO A 229 39.70 -13.34 -24.03
CA PRO A 229 39.37 -11.92 -24.23
C PRO A 229 40.53 -11.24 -24.99
N SER A 230 40.22 -10.44 -25.99
CA SER A 230 41.21 -9.67 -26.75
C SER A 230 41.88 -8.57 -25.89
N THR A 231 41.15 -8.08 -24.86
CA THR A 231 41.68 -7.13 -23.88
C THR A 231 41.93 -7.89 -22.58
N LEU A 232 43.21 -8.06 -22.23
CA LEU A 232 43.58 -8.69 -20.97
C LEU A 232 43.50 -7.67 -19.82
N VAL A 233 42.68 -7.95 -18.85
CA VAL A 233 42.74 -7.27 -17.55
C VAL A 233 43.81 -7.96 -16.72
N ALA A 234 44.69 -7.19 -16.09
CA ALA A 234 45.73 -7.74 -15.22
C ALA A 234 45.12 -8.65 -14.14
N ALA A 235 45.76 -9.77 -13.85
CA ALA A 235 45.35 -10.79 -12.89
C ALA A 235 44.04 -11.54 -13.21
N THR A 236 43.64 -11.65 -14.47
CA THR A 236 42.54 -12.54 -14.87
C THR A 236 42.96 -14.00 -14.71
N LEU A 237 42.32 -14.75 -13.82
CA LEU A 237 42.51 -16.17 -13.63
C LEU A 237 41.57 -16.94 -14.57
N ARG A 238 42.13 -17.88 -15.30
CA ARG A 238 41.38 -18.71 -16.26
C ARG A 238 42.06 -20.09 -16.44
N TYR A 239 41.25 -21.13 -16.48
CA TYR A 239 41.73 -22.45 -16.86
C TYR A 239 41.75 -22.59 -18.40
N ASN A 240 42.92 -22.96 -18.97
CA ASN A 240 43.03 -23.26 -20.37
C ASN A 240 42.91 -24.77 -20.56
N ASN A 241 41.84 -25.22 -21.24
CA ASN A 241 41.53 -26.63 -21.44
C ASN A 241 41.94 -27.16 -22.82
N GLY A 242 42.90 -26.53 -23.45
CA GLY A 242 43.52 -26.99 -24.68
C GLY A 242 43.71 -25.92 -25.75
N SER A 243 44.64 -26.13 -26.58
CA SER A 243 44.99 -25.30 -27.76
C SER A 243 44.09 -25.59 -28.93
#